data_85c4c3c0da38fa4ec036dc3e78cd9a25
#
_entry.id   85c4c3c0da38fa4ec036dc3e78cd9a25
#
_cell.length_a   1.000
_cell.length_b   1.000
_cell.length_c   1.000
_cell.angle_alpha   90.00
_cell.angle_beta   90.00
_cell.angle_gamma   90.00
#
_symmetry.space_group_name_H-M   'P 1'
#
loop_
_entity.id
_entity.type
_entity.pdbx_description
1 polymer ?
#
loop_
_entity_poly.entity_id
_entity_poly.type
_entity_poly.pdbx_seq_one_letter_code
_entity_poly.pdbx_strand_id
1 'polypeptide(L)'
;MAYLTIEELKTHLYKDNIDVITRGDDTIVESAIDSAIQEAKGYLANYDREAIFGASDGERNALLLIFVKDIASWHLVNLCNAGTDLQLRESRYMRAIDWLKGVQANKVTPDLPVVDKDGDGKSDQPGEYLFGSNPKRKQHF
;
A
#
# COMPACT_ATOMS: atom_id res chain seq x y z
N MET A 1 -9.74 12.58 -7.81
CA MET A 1 -9.84 12.25 -6.39
C MET A 1 -8.61 11.56 -5.91
N ALA A 2 -8.15 11.92 -4.75
CA ALA A 2 -6.97 11.29 -4.19
C ALA A 2 -7.32 9.89 -3.67
N TYR A 3 -6.40 8.98 -3.78
CA TYR A 3 -6.57 7.63 -3.24
C TYR A 3 -6.78 7.65 -1.73
N LEU A 4 -6.06 8.50 -1.03
CA LEU A 4 -6.16 8.66 0.41
C LEU A 4 -6.21 10.15 0.73
N THR A 5 -7.19 10.55 1.53
CA THR A 5 -7.35 11.96 1.89
C THR A 5 -6.84 12.18 3.33
N ILE A 6 -6.59 13.45 3.65
CA ILE A 6 -6.17 13.84 5.00
C ILE A 6 -7.22 13.41 6.02
N GLU A 7 -8.49 13.60 5.69
CA GLU A 7 -9.57 13.25 6.61
C GLU A 7 -9.59 11.75 6.90
N GLU A 8 -9.32 10.94 5.89
CA GLU A 8 -9.28 9.50 6.08
C GLU A 8 -8.08 9.06 6.91
N LEU A 9 -6.96 9.76 6.79
CA LEU A 9 -5.78 9.43 7.59
C LEU A 9 -6.04 9.62 9.07
N LYS A 10 -6.95 10.53 9.42
CA LYS A 10 -7.32 10.76 10.82
C LYS A 10 -7.99 9.55 11.46
N THR A 11 -8.39 8.57 10.69
CA THR A 11 -8.92 7.32 11.25
C THR A 11 -7.80 6.43 11.80
N HIS A 12 -6.56 6.68 11.39
CA HIS A 12 -5.42 5.88 11.83
C HIS A 12 -4.52 6.62 12.81
N LEU A 13 -4.41 7.91 12.67
CA LEU A 13 -3.56 8.73 13.53
C LEU A 13 -4.43 9.88 14.04
N TYR A 14 -4.46 10.05 15.34
CA TYR A 14 -5.34 11.02 15.97
C TYR A 14 -5.12 12.41 15.38
N LYS A 15 -6.21 13.12 15.15
CA LYS A 15 -6.16 14.44 14.51
C LYS A 15 -5.22 15.40 15.26
N ASP A 16 -5.28 15.41 16.60
CA ASP A 16 -4.46 16.29 17.39
C ASP A 16 -2.97 15.98 17.19
N ASN A 17 -2.63 14.70 17.04
CA ASN A 17 -1.25 14.33 16.78
C ASN A 17 -0.79 14.80 15.40
N ILE A 18 -1.66 14.69 14.42
CA ILE A 18 -1.35 15.19 13.06
C ILE A 18 -1.13 16.69 13.13
N ASP A 19 -2.00 17.42 13.80
CA ASP A 19 -1.90 18.88 13.87
C ASP A 19 -0.61 19.32 14.59
N VAL A 20 -0.20 18.61 15.65
CA VAL A 20 1.03 18.93 16.35
C VAL A 20 2.26 18.63 15.47
N ILE A 21 2.27 17.49 14.81
CA ILE A 21 3.39 17.09 13.95
C ILE A 21 3.56 18.07 12.80
N THR A 22 2.46 18.44 12.17
CA THR A 22 2.50 19.24 10.95
C THR A 22 2.32 20.73 11.20
N ARG A 23 2.00 21.12 12.42
CA ARG A 23 1.70 22.51 12.81
C ARG A 23 0.56 23.08 11.95
N GLY A 24 -0.38 22.21 11.59
CA GLY A 24 -1.52 22.60 10.77
C GLY A 24 -1.23 22.78 9.30
N ASP A 25 -0.04 22.39 8.84
CA ASP A 25 0.33 22.52 7.42
C ASP A 25 -0.08 21.26 6.66
N ASP A 26 -1.16 21.35 5.93
CA ASP A 26 -1.71 20.22 5.17
C ASP A 26 -0.75 19.72 4.09
N THR A 27 0.16 20.56 3.60
CA THR A 27 1.11 20.10 2.56
C THR A 27 2.06 19.05 3.10
N ILE A 28 2.37 19.07 4.40
CA ILE A 28 3.19 18.04 5.04
C ILE A 28 2.43 16.73 5.06
N VAL A 29 1.14 16.77 5.38
CA VAL A 29 0.31 15.57 5.40
C VAL A 29 0.17 14.99 3.99
N GLU A 30 -0.06 15.84 3.00
CA GLU A 30 -0.17 15.39 1.62
C GLU A 30 1.13 14.78 1.13
N SER A 31 2.26 15.34 1.52
CA SER A 31 3.57 14.78 1.16
C SER A 31 3.77 13.39 1.77
N ALA A 32 3.34 13.19 3.01
CA ALA A 32 3.43 11.87 3.64
C ALA A 32 2.55 10.85 2.93
N ILE A 33 1.35 11.26 2.54
CA ILE A 33 0.42 10.39 1.80
C ILE A 33 1.01 10.03 0.44
N ASP A 34 1.54 11.01 -0.28
CA ASP A 34 2.12 10.76 -1.60
C ASP A 34 3.33 9.84 -1.49
N SER A 35 4.15 10.02 -0.47
CA SER A 35 5.31 9.16 -0.22
C SER A 35 4.87 7.72 0.07
N ALA A 36 3.81 7.55 0.84
CA ALA A 36 3.27 6.22 1.15
C ALA A 36 2.77 5.53 -0.12
N ILE A 37 2.08 6.27 -0.99
CA ILE A 37 1.58 5.73 -2.24
C ILE A 37 2.74 5.31 -3.14
N GLN A 38 3.77 6.15 -3.25
CA GLN A 38 4.93 5.83 -4.07
C GLN A 38 5.67 4.61 -3.53
N GLU A 39 5.79 4.50 -2.23
CA GLU A 39 6.43 3.34 -1.61
C GLU A 39 5.65 2.06 -1.91
N ALA A 40 4.32 2.11 -1.79
CA ALA A 40 3.47 0.96 -2.11
C ALA A 40 3.57 0.59 -3.59
N LYS A 41 3.59 1.58 -4.48
CA LYS A 41 3.71 1.32 -5.91
C LYS A 41 4.97 0.54 -6.27
N GLY A 42 6.03 0.73 -5.51
CA GLY A 42 7.29 0.03 -5.75
C GLY A 42 7.19 -1.49 -5.61
N TYR A 43 6.19 -1.99 -4.89
CA TYR A 43 6.00 -3.42 -4.69
C TYR A 43 4.91 -4.01 -5.58
N LEU A 44 4.22 -3.17 -6.37
CA LEU A 44 3.03 -3.60 -7.11
C LEU A 44 3.25 -3.58 -8.62
N ALA A 45 4.47 -3.92 -9.05
CA ALA A 45 4.83 -3.86 -10.49
C ALA A 45 3.96 -4.77 -11.36
N ASN A 46 3.48 -5.89 -10.80
CA ASN A 46 2.66 -6.84 -11.56
C ASN A 46 1.19 -6.45 -11.61
N TYR A 47 0.83 -5.33 -11.02
CA TYR A 47 -0.55 -4.89 -10.92
C TYR A 47 -0.75 -3.57 -11.66
N ASP A 48 -1.99 -3.26 -12.00
CA ASP A 48 -2.32 -2.01 -12.67
C ASP A 48 -2.34 -0.89 -11.62
N ARG A 49 -1.20 -0.26 -11.42
CA ARG A 49 -1.03 0.75 -10.37
C ARG A 49 -1.90 1.99 -10.60
N GLU A 50 -2.14 2.34 -11.85
CA GLU A 50 -2.99 3.49 -12.15
C GLU A 50 -4.44 3.20 -11.77
N ALA A 51 -4.93 2.02 -12.05
CA ALA A 51 -6.28 1.64 -11.66
C ALA A 51 -6.41 1.54 -10.15
N ILE A 52 -5.40 0.98 -9.47
CA ILE A 52 -5.41 0.83 -8.01
C ILE A 52 -5.47 2.20 -7.33
N PHE A 53 -4.55 3.09 -7.67
CA PHE A 53 -4.41 4.36 -6.97
C PHE A 53 -5.26 5.48 -7.57
N GLY A 54 -5.92 5.21 -8.67
CA GLY A 54 -6.95 6.10 -9.21
C GLY A 54 -8.34 5.82 -8.65
N ALA A 55 -8.50 4.72 -7.93
CA ALA A 55 -9.78 4.38 -7.32
C ALA A 55 -10.08 5.27 -6.11
N SER A 56 -11.34 5.44 -5.80
CA SER A 56 -11.76 6.21 -4.65
C SER A 56 -12.94 5.52 -3.96
N ASP A 57 -13.18 5.90 -2.74
CA ASP A 57 -14.31 5.42 -1.92
C ASP A 57 -14.34 3.88 -1.88
N GLY A 58 -15.48 3.29 -2.11
CA GLY A 58 -15.67 1.85 -1.98
C GLY A 58 -14.99 0.99 -3.03
N GLU A 59 -14.41 1.59 -4.06
CA GLU A 59 -13.72 0.84 -5.10
C GLU A 59 -12.29 0.47 -4.70
N ARG A 60 -11.79 1.03 -3.61
CA ARG A 60 -10.44 0.75 -3.15
C ARG A 60 -10.39 -0.58 -2.41
N ASN A 61 -9.28 -1.31 -2.55
CA ASN A 61 -9.06 -2.51 -1.75
C ASN A 61 -8.87 -2.10 -0.28
N ALA A 62 -9.71 -2.61 0.59
CA ALA A 62 -9.73 -2.18 1.98
C ALA A 62 -8.43 -2.48 2.73
N LEU A 63 -7.83 -3.63 2.46
CA LEU A 63 -6.60 -4.03 3.15
C LEU A 63 -5.42 -3.18 2.70
N LEU A 64 -5.29 -2.96 1.39
CA LEU A 64 -4.22 -2.11 0.88
C LEU A 64 -4.37 -0.68 1.42
N LEU A 65 -5.60 -0.19 1.50
CA LEU A 65 -5.85 1.14 2.04
C LEU A 65 -5.35 1.27 3.48
N ILE A 66 -5.62 0.25 4.31
CA ILE A 66 -5.15 0.24 5.69
C ILE A 66 -3.62 0.28 5.73
N PHE A 67 -2.96 -0.50 4.88
CA PHE A 67 -1.50 -0.52 4.87
C PHE A 67 -0.90 0.79 4.36
N VAL A 68 -1.54 1.43 3.37
CA VAL A 68 -1.09 2.75 2.91
C VAL A 68 -1.25 3.79 4.03
N LYS A 69 -2.33 3.72 4.80
CA LYS A 69 -2.50 4.60 5.97
C LYS A 69 -1.41 4.36 7.02
N ASP A 70 -1.05 3.11 7.27
CA ASP A 70 0.01 2.79 8.22
C ASP A 70 1.36 3.35 7.77
N ILE A 71 1.66 3.26 6.48
CA ILE A 71 2.90 3.79 5.91
C ILE A 71 2.91 5.32 6.03
N ALA A 72 1.82 5.98 5.67
CA ALA A 72 1.72 7.43 5.76
C ALA A 72 1.85 7.91 7.20
N SER A 73 1.24 7.19 8.15
CA SER A 73 1.34 7.51 9.57
C SER A 73 2.78 7.39 10.06
N TRP A 74 3.50 6.36 9.61
CA TRP A 74 4.91 6.20 9.96
C TRP A 74 5.76 7.36 9.43
N HIS A 75 5.53 7.79 8.21
CA HIS A 75 6.24 8.94 7.66
C HIS A 75 5.98 10.21 8.47
N LEU A 76 4.75 10.40 8.95
CA LEU A 76 4.44 11.57 9.78
C LEU A 76 5.12 11.52 11.14
N VAL A 77 5.04 10.38 11.85
CA VAL A 77 5.60 10.32 13.20
C VAL A 77 7.11 10.37 13.21
N ASN A 78 7.76 10.07 12.08
CA ASN A 78 9.21 10.24 11.97
C ASN A 78 9.62 11.71 11.99
N LEU A 79 8.72 12.63 11.70
CA LEU A 79 9.02 14.06 11.77
C LEU A 79 9.00 14.56 13.21
N CYS A 80 8.09 14.06 14.01
CA CYS A 80 7.95 14.45 15.40
C CYS A 80 7.09 13.41 16.12
N ASN A 81 7.54 12.91 17.25
CA ASN A 81 6.75 11.96 18.01
C ASN A 81 5.80 12.72 18.93
N ALA A 82 4.68 13.16 18.42
CA ALA A 82 3.72 13.99 19.15
C ALA A 82 2.84 13.14 20.06
N GLY A 83 3.41 12.45 21.02
CA GLY A 83 2.64 11.62 21.94
C GLY A 83 2.17 10.30 21.36
N THR A 84 2.65 9.93 20.15
CA THR A 84 2.28 8.66 19.56
C THR A 84 3.19 7.54 20.08
N ASP A 85 2.71 6.31 20.01
CA ASP A 85 3.51 5.16 20.37
C ASP A 85 4.35 4.77 19.15
N LEU A 86 5.62 5.19 19.14
CA LEU A 86 6.52 4.92 18.01
C LEU A 86 6.68 3.43 17.74
N GLN A 87 6.75 2.61 18.78
CA GLN A 87 6.93 1.18 18.60
C GLN A 87 5.71 0.57 17.91
N LEU A 88 4.51 1.00 18.25
CA LEU A 88 3.31 0.54 17.61
C LEU A 88 3.28 0.97 16.13
N ARG A 89 3.66 2.22 15.86
CA ARG A 89 3.68 2.72 14.49
C ARG A 89 4.72 2.01 13.64
N GLU A 90 5.88 1.73 14.20
CA GLU A 90 6.91 0.97 13.52
C GLU A 90 6.42 -0.45 13.21
N SER A 91 5.80 -1.10 14.18
CA SER A 91 5.28 -2.46 14.01
C SER A 91 4.24 -2.51 12.88
N ARG A 92 3.35 -1.54 12.85
CA ARG A 92 2.34 -1.47 11.78
C ARG A 92 2.95 -1.19 10.42
N TYR A 93 3.94 -0.30 10.38
CA TYR A 93 4.66 -0.02 9.14
C TYR A 93 5.35 -1.28 8.63
N MET A 94 6.06 -1.99 9.50
CA MET A 94 6.76 -3.22 9.09
C MET A 94 5.80 -4.28 8.61
N ARG A 95 4.63 -4.39 9.21
CA ARG A 95 3.62 -5.34 8.76
C ARG A 95 3.10 -4.99 7.36
N ALA A 96 2.90 -3.70 7.11
CA ALA A 96 2.48 -3.24 5.79
C ALA A 96 3.54 -3.58 4.74
N ILE A 97 4.79 -3.31 5.03
CA ILE A 97 5.90 -3.59 4.12
C ILE A 97 6.05 -5.10 3.90
N ASP A 98 5.92 -5.89 4.95
CA ASP A 98 6.02 -7.36 4.82
C ASP A 98 4.91 -7.90 3.90
N TRP A 99 3.70 -7.37 4.03
CA TRP A 99 2.61 -7.76 3.16
C TRP A 99 2.91 -7.38 1.70
N LEU A 100 3.41 -6.16 1.48
CA LEU A 100 3.76 -5.71 0.14
C LEU A 100 4.89 -6.56 -0.46
N LYS A 101 5.88 -6.92 0.34
CA LYS A 101 6.93 -7.83 -0.11
C LYS A 101 6.38 -9.21 -0.48
N GLY A 102 5.39 -9.67 0.27
CA GLY A 102 4.71 -10.93 -0.04
C GLY A 102 3.96 -10.85 -1.36
N VAL A 103 3.33 -9.72 -1.64
CA VAL A 103 2.66 -9.50 -2.92
C VAL A 103 3.67 -9.48 -4.05
N GLN A 104 4.77 -8.76 -3.87
CA GLN A 104 5.83 -8.67 -4.87
C GLN A 104 6.43 -10.04 -5.18
N ALA A 105 6.57 -10.88 -4.16
CA ALA A 105 7.15 -12.22 -4.31
C ALA A 105 6.11 -13.28 -4.70
N ASN A 106 4.88 -12.88 -4.97
CA ASN A 106 3.78 -13.78 -5.33
C ASN A 106 3.39 -14.77 -4.23
N LYS A 107 3.72 -14.46 -2.99
CA LYS A 107 3.29 -15.26 -1.84
C LYS A 107 1.92 -14.84 -1.36
N VAL A 108 1.50 -13.63 -1.68
CA VAL A 108 0.19 -13.09 -1.36
C VAL A 108 -0.45 -12.66 -2.67
N THR A 109 -1.69 -13.04 -2.90
CA THR A 109 -2.41 -12.66 -4.11
C THR A 109 -3.61 -11.80 -3.71
N PRO A 110 -3.44 -10.49 -3.67
CA PRO A 110 -4.53 -9.62 -3.26
C PRO A 110 -5.57 -9.44 -4.38
N ASP A 111 -6.75 -8.99 -3.99
CA ASP A 111 -7.80 -8.69 -4.96
C ASP A 111 -7.57 -7.29 -5.52
N LEU A 112 -6.65 -7.19 -6.46
CA LEU A 112 -6.27 -5.94 -7.10
C LEU A 112 -6.25 -6.14 -8.62
N PRO A 113 -6.52 -5.06 -9.38
CA PRO A 113 -6.45 -5.17 -10.84
C PRO A 113 -5.02 -5.46 -11.31
N VAL A 114 -4.90 -6.42 -12.21
CA VAL A 114 -3.61 -6.82 -12.76
C VAL A 114 -3.38 -6.11 -14.09
N VAL A 115 -2.13 -6.08 -14.53
CA VAL A 115 -1.79 -5.56 -15.85
C VAL A 115 -2.35 -6.52 -16.89
N ASP A 116 -3.27 -6.03 -17.75
CA ASP A 116 -3.95 -6.83 -18.72
C ASP A 116 -4.02 -6.05 -20.03
N LYS A 117 -3.06 -6.27 -20.91
CA LYS A 117 -2.96 -5.51 -22.16
C LYS A 117 -3.79 -6.13 -23.27
N ASP A 118 -4.13 -7.39 -23.15
CA ASP A 118 -4.85 -8.09 -24.23
C ASP A 118 -6.32 -8.35 -23.89
N GLY A 119 -6.78 -7.97 -22.73
CA GLY A 119 -8.19 -8.05 -22.36
C GLY A 119 -8.67 -9.43 -21.96
N ASP A 120 -7.77 -10.34 -21.63
CA ASP A 120 -8.16 -11.71 -21.29
C ASP A 120 -8.42 -11.91 -19.79
N GLY A 121 -8.30 -10.86 -18.99
CA GLY A 121 -8.54 -10.94 -17.55
C GLY A 121 -7.39 -11.53 -16.76
N LYS A 122 -6.24 -11.75 -17.38
CA LYS A 122 -5.08 -12.32 -16.71
C LYS A 122 -3.91 -11.37 -16.77
N SER A 123 -3.00 -11.52 -15.83
CA SER A 123 -1.81 -10.68 -15.79
C SER A 123 -0.92 -10.97 -17.00
N ASP A 124 -0.38 -9.89 -17.57
CA ASP A 124 0.58 -10.01 -18.66
C ASP A 124 2.01 -10.07 -18.14
N GLN A 125 2.22 -10.13 -16.85
CA GLN A 125 3.55 -10.12 -16.27
C GLN A 125 4.19 -11.52 -16.29
N PRO A 126 5.44 -11.62 -16.71
CA PRO A 126 6.08 -12.93 -16.84
C PRO A 126 6.18 -13.75 -15.57
N GLY A 127 6.32 -13.08 -14.44
CA GLY A 127 6.48 -13.79 -13.18
C GLY A 127 5.30 -14.69 -12.82
N GLU A 128 4.10 -14.21 -13.10
CA GLU A 128 2.93 -14.99 -12.78
C GLU A 128 2.82 -16.21 -13.66
N TYR A 129 3.18 -16.08 -14.92
CA TYR A 129 3.14 -17.18 -15.84
C TYR A 129 4.12 -18.28 -15.44
N LEU A 130 5.33 -17.92 -15.09
CA LEU A 130 6.33 -18.86 -14.67
C LEU A 130 5.92 -19.62 -13.42
N PHE A 131 5.30 -18.90 -12.49
CA PHE A 131 4.84 -19.51 -11.27
C PHE A 131 3.82 -20.60 -11.55
N GLY A 132 2.91 -20.37 -12.49
CA GLY A 132 1.87 -21.32 -12.78
C GLY A 132 2.36 -22.59 -13.42
N SER A 133 3.53 -22.57 -14.08
CA SER A 133 4.02 -23.74 -14.76
C SER A 133 4.84 -24.68 -13.90
N ASN A 134 5.33 -24.18 -12.76
CA ASN A 134 6.22 -24.98 -11.98
C ASN A 134 5.69 -26.25 -11.43
N PRO A 135 4.52 -26.32 -10.88
CA PRO A 135 4.10 -27.49 -10.16
C PRO A 135 4.04 -28.76 -10.94
N LYS A 136 4.05 -28.67 -12.24
CA LYS A 136 3.81 -29.85 -12.94
C LYS A 136 4.89 -30.79 -13.06
N ARG A 137 6.06 -30.35 -12.90
CA ARG A 137 7.13 -31.21 -13.13
C ARG A 137 7.39 -32.14 -12.10
N LYS A 138 6.84 -31.99 -10.99
CA LYS A 138 7.26 -32.78 -9.95
C LYS A 138 6.80 -34.14 -10.00
N GLN A 139 6.08 -34.47 -10.90
CA GLN A 139 5.60 -35.73 -10.79
C GLN A 139 6.40 -36.82 -11.10
N HIS A 140 7.32 -36.73 -11.57
CA HIS A 140 8.07 -37.71 -11.99
C HIS A 140 8.81 -38.37 -11.15
N PHE A 141 8.50 -38.71 -10.42
CA PHE A 141 9.28 -39.39 -9.67
C PHE A 141 8.56 -39.99 -8.87
#